data_fba5d59bfe8e7e2653921d38cd0f0ee1
#
_entry.id   fba5d59bfe8e7e2653921d38cd0f0ee1
#
_cell.length_a   1.000
_cell.length_b   1.000
_cell.length_c   1.000
_cell.angle_alpha   90.00
_cell.angle_beta   90.00
_cell.angle_gamma   90.00
#
_symmetry.space_group_name_H-M   'P 1'
#
loop_
_entity.id
_entity.type
_entity.pdbx_description
1 polymer ?
#
loop_
_entity_poly.entity_id
_entity_poly.type
_entity_poly.pdbx_seq_one_letter_code
_entity_poly.pdbx_strand_id
1 'polypeptide(L)'
;MTEVKQQPNLRDVIAEEDDRSIAVGDKMAMLLVACVAGLIANWAATGVTPLTALPGMAFLFAASALGLLMAHFVPWKMPAVAWVSLIAILMTIPGMPGSARVVAAVGELNFLALATPALAYGGLALTRTEFDIARASGWKIVIVAICTMFGTYIGSVVIAELTLRLFG
;
A
#
# COMPACT_ATOMS: atom_id res chain seq x y z
N MET A 1 43.06 -9.92 17.86
CA MET A 1 41.89 -9.20 18.38
C MET A 1 40.94 -9.00 17.20
N THR A 2 40.00 -9.89 17.05
CA THR A 2 38.97 -9.86 16.01
C THR A 2 37.82 -9.01 16.55
N GLU A 3 37.62 -7.81 15.96
CA GLU A 3 36.45 -7.01 16.21
C GLU A 3 35.21 -7.83 15.82
N VAL A 4 34.45 -8.21 16.82
CA VAL A 4 33.10 -8.75 16.62
C VAL A 4 32.26 -7.60 16.05
N LYS A 5 32.02 -7.60 14.74
CA LYS A 5 31.09 -6.69 14.06
C LYS A 5 29.73 -6.96 14.69
N GLN A 6 29.32 -6.11 15.63
CA GLN A 6 28.00 -6.14 16.26
C GLN A 6 26.97 -6.03 15.12
N GLN A 7 26.19 -7.09 14.92
CA GLN A 7 25.05 -7.04 14.02
C GLN A 7 24.08 -5.97 14.56
N PRO A 8 23.62 -5.04 13.73
CA PRO A 8 22.67 -4.04 14.16
C PRO A 8 21.43 -4.77 14.71
N ASN A 9 21.03 -4.37 15.91
CA ASN A 9 19.87 -4.96 16.57
C ASN A 9 18.63 -4.65 15.71
N LEU A 10 17.79 -5.63 15.47
CA LEU A 10 16.56 -5.47 14.67
C LEU A 10 15.69 -4.29 15.15
N ARG A 11 15.76 -3.99 16.46
CA ARG A 11 15.10 -2.84 17.08
C ARG A 11 15.68 -1.50 16.64
N ASP A 12 17.01 -1.44 16.43
CA ASP A 12 17.69 -0.20 16.01
C ASP A 12 17.41 0.08 14.53
N VAL A 13 17.32 -0.96 13.71
CA VAL A 13 16.95 -0.85 12.29
C VAL A 13 15.49 -0.40 12.14
N ILE A 14 14.56 -0.94 12.93
CA ILE A 14 13.15 -0.56 12.93
C ILE A 14 12.96 0.86 13.48
N ALA A 15 13.74 1.24 14.50
CA ALA A 15 13.69 2.59 15.08
C ALA A 15 14.28 3.65 14.13
N GLU A 16 15.29 3.30 13.33
CA GLU A 16 15.89 4.20 12.34
C GLU A 16 14.95 4.46 11.14
N GLU A 17 14.08 3.51 10.83
CA GLU A 17 13.02 3.66 9.83
C GLU A 17 11.87 4.58 10.32
N ASP A 18 11.59 4.55 11.63
CA ASP A 18 10.51 5.35 12.25
C ASP A 18 10.95 6.80 12.53
N ASP A 19 12.24 7.07 12.65
CA ASP A 19 12.79 8.39 12.99
C ASP A 19 13.00 9.32 11.78
N ARG A 20 12.81 8.83 10.54
CA ARG A 20 12.64 9.69 9.38
C ARG A 20 11.22 10.25 9.36
N SER A 21 10.93 11.21 10.22
CA SER A 21 9.71 12.04 10.14
C SER A 21 9.76 12.89 8.86
N ILE A 22 9.50 12.21 7.72
CA ILE A 22 9.29 12.88 6.44
C ILE A 22 8.17 13.90 6.67
N ALA A 23 8.45 15.17 6.41
CA ALA A 23 7.45 16.21 6.57
C ALA A 23 6.17 15.86 5.80
N VAL A 24 5.00 16.22 6.34
CA VAL A 24 3.70 15.92 5.68
C VAL A 24 3.68 16.49 4.26
N GLY A 25 4.34 17.63 4.02
CA GLY A 25 4.49 18.23 2.71
C GLY A 25 5.21 17.32 1.71
N ASP A 26 6.30 16.67 2.14
CA ASP A 26 7.06 15.75 1.29
C ASP A 26 6.25 14.49 0.98
N LYS A 27 5.49 13.98 1.95
CA LYS A 27 4.57 12.85 1.72
C LYS A 27 3.49 13.19 0.69
N MET A 28 2.95 14.43 0.75
CA MET A 28 1.98 14.91 -0.23
C MET A 28 2.59 15.06 -1.63
N ALA A 29 3.82 15.57 -1.72
CA ALA A 29 4.54 15.67 -2.99
C ALA A 29 4.81 14.28 -3.59
N MET A 30 5.26 13.33 -2.78
CA MET A 30 5.46 11.93 -3.21
C MET A 30 4.15 11.28 -3.67
N LEU A 31 3.03 11.52 -2.96
CA LEU A 31 1.72 11.03 -3.34
C LEU A 31 1.27 11.60 -4.70
N LEU A 32 1.53 12.87 -4.95
CA LEU A 32 1.22 13.51 -6.23
C LEU A 32 2.04 12.89 -7.38
N VAL A 33 3.34 12.68 -7.17
CA VAL A 33 4.21 11.99 -8.14
C VAL A 33 3.71 10.57 -8.40
N ALA A 34 3.32 9.85 -7.35
CA ALA A 34 2.76 8.50 -7.48
C ALA A 34 1.45 8.49 -8.29
N CYS A 35 0.57 9.49 -8.11
CA CYS A 35 -0.64 9.63 -8.90
C CYS A 35 -0.36 9.88 -10.38
N VAL A 36 0.61 10.74 -10.69
CA VAL A 36 1.01 11.00 -12.09
C VAL A 36 1.59 9.73 -12.72
N ALA A 37 2.48 9.04 -12.01
CA ALA A 37 3.03 7.76 -12.48
C ALA A 37 1.93 6.70 -12.66
N GLY A 38 0.96 6.64 -11.76
CA GLY A 38 -0.20 5.76 -11.84
C GLY A 38 -1.09 6.05 -13.05
N LEU A 39 -1.36 7.32 -13.36
CA LEU A 39 -2.12 7.71 -14.56
C LEU A 39 -1.42 7.28 -15.84
N ILE A 40 -0.10 7.46 -15.92
CA ILE A 40 0.71 7.04 -17.08
C ILE A 40 0.68 5.52 -17.20
N ALA A 41 0.86 4.80 -16.09
CA ALA A 41 0.81 3.34 -16.07
C ALA A 41 -0.57 2.81 -16.48
N ASN A 42 -1.65 3.43 -15.98
CA ASN A 42 -3.02 3.07 -16.35
C ASN A 42 -3.25 3.26 -17.85
N TRP A 43 -2.85 4.40 -18.39
CA TRP A 43 -2.96 4.68 -19.82
C TRP A 43 -2.19 3.67 -20.67
N ALA A 44 -0.95 3.38 -20.29
CA ALA A 44 -0.11 2.42 -21.02
C ALA A 44 -0.69 0.98 -21.00
N ALA A 45 -1.33 0.60 -19.89
CA ALA A 45 -1.85 -0.75 -19.72
C ALA A 45 -3.26 -0.96 -20.27
N THR A 46 -4.12 0.07 -20.21
CA THR A 46 -5.55 -0.05 -20.55
C THR A 46 -5.95 0.71 -21.80
N GLY A 47 -5.13 1.67 -22.25
CA GLY A 47 -5.50 2.61 -23.31
C GLY A 47 -6.48 3.71 -22.87
N VAL A 48 -7.00 3.68 -21.64
CA VAL A 48 -7.87 4.71 -21.08
C VAL A 48 -7.08 6.02 -20.96
N THR A 49 -7.58 7.09 -21.58
CA THR A 49 -6.86 8.34 -21.59
C THR A 49 -6.70 8.91 -20.17
N PRO A 50 -5.60 9.58 -19.86
CA PRO A 50 -5.39 10.19 -18.55
C PRO A 50 -6.51 11.15 -18.14
N LEU A 51 -7.12 11.82 -19.11
CA LEU A 51 -8.22 12.75 -18.85
C LEU A 51 -9.50 12.03 -18.35
N THR A 52 -9.78 10.86 -18.90
CA THR A 52 -10.91 10.01 -18.49
C THR A 52 -10.68 9.39 -17.12
N ALA A 53 -9.44 8.97 -16.84
CA ALA A 53 -9.02 8.37 -15.57
C ALA A 53 -8.80 9.40 -14.44
N LEU A 54 -8.65 10.69 -14.79
CA LEU A 54 -8.34 11.75 -13.84
C LEU A 54 -9.33 11.87 -12.67
N PRO A 55 -10.67 11.81 -12.87
CA PRO A 55 -11.61 11.89 -11.76
C PRO A 55 -11.42 10.74 -10.76
N GLY A 56 -11.21 9.52 -11.23
CA GLY A 56 -10.93 8.37 -10.39
C GLY A 56 -9.63 8.55 -9.59
N MET A 57 -8.58 9.01 -10.24
CA MET A 57 -7.30 9.30 -9.59
C MET A 57 -7.42 10.44 -8.56
N ALA A 58 -8.23 11.47 -8.84
CA ALA A 58 -8.48 12.55 -7.89
C ALA A 58 -9.18 12.05 -6.62
N PHE A 59 -10.14 11.11 -6.73
CA PHE A 59 -10.75 10.48 -5.57
C PHE A 59 -9.76 9.63 -4.77
N LEU A 60 -8.89 8.86 -5.43
CA LEU A 60 -7.84 8.09 -4.75
C LEU A 60 -6.83 9.02 -4.06
N PHE A 61 -6.43 10.10 -4.73
CA PHE A 61 -5.57 11.12 -4.14
C PHE A 61 -6.21 11.75 -2.91
N ALA A 62 -7.48 12.16 -3.01
CA ALA A 62 -8.22 12.77 -1.91
C ALA A 62 -8.34 11.82 -0.70
N ALA A 63 -8.70 10.54 -0.95
CA ALA A 63 -8.77 9.53 0.12
C ALA A 63 -7.41 9.32 0.79
N SER A 64 -6.33 9.24 0.00
CA SER A 64 -4.97 9.08 0.52
C SER A 64 -4.49 10.30 1.28
N ALA A 65 -4.74 11.50 0.76
CA ALA A 65 -4.38 12.76 1.42
C ALA A 65 -5.12 12.92 2.75
N LEU A 66 -6.43 12.69 2.77
CA LEU A 66 -7.23 12.71 4.00
C LEU A 66 -6.77 11.66 5.00
N GLY A 67 -6.44 10.45 4.54
CA GLY A 67 -5.92 9.38 5.39
C GLY A 67 -4.56 9.74 6.02
N LEU A 68 -3.65 10.36 5.26
CA LEU A 68 -2.38 10.86 5.76
C LEU A 68 -2.57 11.99 6.79
N LEU A 69 -3.51 12.91 6.53
CA LEU A 69 -3.84 13.97 7.47
C LEU A 69 -4.45 13.40 8.76
N MET A 70 -5.38 12.46 8.65
CA MET A 70 -5.96 11.78 9.82
C MET A 70 -4.89 11.06 10.64
N ALA A 71 -3.97 10.35 9.99
CA ALA A 71 -2.85 9.69 10.67
C ALA A 71 -1.92 10.69 11.39
N HIS A 72 -1.82 11.93 10.89
CA HIS A 72 -1.00 12.96 11.53
C HIS A 72 -1.70 13.62 12.71
N PHE A 73 -3.00 13.90 12.60
CA PHE A 73 -3.75 14.63 13.64
C PHE A 73 -4.32 13.75 14.74
N VAL A 74 -4.62 12.48 14.43
CA VAL A 74 -5.24 11.59 15.42
C VAL A 74 -4.15 10.85 16.20
N PRO A 75 -4.09 10.99 17.54
CA PRO A 75 -3.04 10.40 18.38
C PRO A 75 -3.19 8.87 18.57
N TRP A 76 -3.93 8.21 17.71
CA TRP A 76 -4.04 6.76 17.73
C TRP A 76 -2.86 6.16 16.96
N LYS A 77 -2.19 5.19 17.56
CA LYS A 77 -1.06 4.45 16.95
C LYS A 77 -1.55 3.50 15.83
N MET A 78 -2.30 4.05 14.86
CA MET A 78 -2.76 3.33 13.70
C MET A 78 -1.92 3.73 12.47
N PRO A 79 -1.51 2.77 11.64
CA PRO A 79 -0.78 3.06 10.42
C PRO A 79 -1.64 3.90 9.46
N ALA A 80 -0.99 4.80 8.71
CA ALA A 80 -1.67 5.69 7.76
C ALA A 80 -2.54 4.92 6.73
N VAL A 81 -2.09 3.73 6.33
CA VAL A 81 -2.84 2.85 5.41
C VAL A 81 -4.23 2.49 5.95
N ALA A 82 -4.37 2.28 7.27
CA ALA A 82 -5.67 1.98 7.88
C ALA A 82 -6.64 3.17 7.76
N TRP A 83 -6.16 4.39 7.95
CA TRP A 83 -6.96 5.60 7.77
C TRP A 83 -7.38 5.80 6.31
N VAL A 84 -6.45 5.61 5.37
CA VAL A 84 -6.73 5.67 3.92
C VAL A 84 -7.80 4.67 3.54
N SER A 85 -7.67 3.41 3.99
CA SER A 85 -8.63 2.35 3.70
C SER A 85 -10.01 2.66 4.28
N LEU A 86 -10.08 3.17 5.51
CA LEU A 86 -11.34 3.54 6.14
C LEU A 86 -12.06 4.64 5.35
N ILE A 87 -11.33 5.68 4.94
CA ILE A 87 -11.89 6.78 4.15
C ILE A 87 -12.35 6.27 2.77
N ALA A 88 -11.54 5.46 2.09
CA ALA A 88 -11.91 4.89 0.80
C ALA A 88 -13.18 4.03 0.92
N ILE A 89 -13.31 3.20 1.94
CA ILE A 89 -14.51 2.41 2.21
C ILE A 89 -15.71 3.34 2.43
N LEU A 90 -15.59 4.35 3.30
CA LEU A 90 -16.67 5.29 3.56
C LEU A 90 -17.14 6.01 2.29
N MET A 91 -16.23 6.38 1.39
CA MET A 91 -16.56 7.03 0.12
C MET A 91 -17.28 6.10 -0.87
N THR A 92 -17.12 4.78 -0.73
CA THR A 92 -17.65 3.78 -1.67
C THR A 92 -18.85 2.99 -1.16
N ILE A 93 -19.24 3.16 0.12
CA ILE A 93 -20.39 2.47 0.71
C ILE A 93 -21.66 2.77 -0.10
N PRO A 94 -22.42 1.74 -0.53
CA PRO A 94 -23.71 1.92 -1.16
C PRO A 94 -24.68 2.68 -0.24
N GLY A 95 -25.37 3.70 -0.78
CA GLY A 95 -26.28 4.55 -0.02
C GLY A 95 -25.69 5.89 0.44
N MET A 96 -24.38 6.07 0.41
CA MET A 96 -23.79 7.40 0.61
C MET A 96 -24.04 8.30 -0.60
N PRO A 97 -24.40 9.57 -0.40
CA PRO A 97 -24.57 10.51 -1.50
C PRO A 97 -23.25 10.69 -2.27
N GLY A 98 -23.27 10.35 -3.56
CA GLY A 98 -22.09 10.45 -4.43
C GLY A 98 -21.27 9.17 -4.57
N SER A 99 -21.48 8.11 -3.77
CA SER A 99 -20.74 6.86 -3.87
C SER A 99 -20.77 6.24 -5.26
N ALA A 100 -21.90 6.27 -5.95
CA ALA A 100 -22.02 5.78 -7.31
C ALA A 100 -21.08 6.51 -8.29
N ARG A 101 -20.89 7.81 -8.13
CA ARG A 101 -19.94 8.60 -8.96
C ARG A 101 -18.50 8.23 -8.65
N VAL A 102 -18.17 8.05 -7.36
CA VAL A 102 -16.83 7.64 -6.93
C VAL A 102 -16.50 6.27 -7.50
N VAL A 103 -17.41 5.30 -7.35
CA VAL A 103 -17.21 3.92 -7.84
C VAL A 103 -17.08 3.92 -9.37
N ALA A 104 -17.94 4.66 -10.09
CA ALA A 104 -17.86 4.77 -11.54
C ALA A 104 -16.52 5.39 -12.01
N ALA A 105 -16.08 6.47 -11.36
CA ALA A 105 -14.83 7.14 -11.71
C ALA A 105 -13.58 6.28 -11.39
N VAL A 106 -13.58 5.59 -10.25
CA VAL A 106 -12.48 4.69 -9.87
C VAL A 106 -12.47 3.43 -10.74
N GLY A 107 -13.64 3.02 -11.28
CA GLY A 107 -13.76 1.89 -12.20
C GLY A 107 -12.97 2.04 -13.51
N GLU A 108 -12.64 3.28 -13.92
CA GLU A 108 -11.76 3.56 -15.07
C GLU A 108 -10.26 3.30 -14.78
N LEU A 109 -9.92 3.00 -13.53
CA LEU A 109 -8.57 2.71 -13.10
C LEU A 109 -8.36 1.21 -12.95
N ASN A 110 -7.30 0.70 -13.55
CA ASN A 110 -6.91 -0.69 -13.38
C ASN A 110 -5.94 -0.83 -12.18
N PHE A 111 -6.35 -1.60 -11.19
CA PHE A 111 -5.55 -1.81 -9.97
C PHE A 111 -4.14 -2.35 -10.25
N LEU A 112 -4.01 -3.32 -11.17
CA LEU A 112 -2.70 -3.91 -11.50
C LEU A 112 -1.79 -2.88 -12.18
N ALA A 113 -2.35 -2.04 -13.04
CA ALA A 113 -1.60 -0.95 -13.68
C ALA A 113 -1.09 0.06 -12.65
N LEU A 114 -1.91 0.43 -11.67
CA LEU A 114 -1.53 1.34 -10.58
C LEU A 114 -0.49 0.73 -9.64
N ALA A 115 -0.58 -0.58 -9.38
CA ALA A 115 0.37 -1.29 -8.54
C ALA A 115 1.75 -1.47 -9.20
N THR A 116 1.82 -1.49 -10.53
CA THR A 116 3.05 -1.77 -11.27
C THR A 116 4.22 -0.83 -10.92
N PRO A 117 4.07 0.51 -10.89
CA PRO A 117 5.16 1.40 -10.50
C PRO A 117 5.62 1.18 -9.05
N ALA A 118 4.69 0.91 -8.14
CA ALA A 118 5.02 0.65 -6.73
C ALA A 118 5.78 -0.66 -6.56
N LEU A 119 5.36 -1.72 -7.26
CA LEU A 119 6.04 -3.01 -7.25
C LEU A 119 7.43 -2.93 -7.92
N ALA A 120 7.55 -2.20 -9.02
CA ALA A 120 8.83 -1.96 -9.68
C ALA A 120 9.79 -1.21 -8.75
N TYR A 121 9.32 -0.16 -8.07
CA TYR A 121 10.11 0.56 -7.08
C TYR A 121 10.54 -0.37 -5.92
N GLY A 122 9.61 -1.16 -5.36
CA GLY A 122 9.92 -2.14 -4.32
C GLY A 122 10.99 -3.15 -4.75
N GLY A 123 10.94 -3.61 -6.00
CA GLY A 123 11.96 -4.50 -6.55
C GLY A 123 13.33 -3.84 -6.76
N LEU A 124 13.36 -2.55 -7.09
CA LEU A 124 14.60 -1.79 -7.29
C LEU A 124 15.19 -1.24 -5.99
N ALA A 125 14.36 -1.02 -4.98
CA ALA A 125 14.77 -0.46 -3.69
C ALA A 125 15.41 -1.50 -2.74
N LEU A 126 15.53 -2.76 -3.17
CA LEU A 126 16.20 -3.79 -2.39
C LEU A 126 17.64 -3.38 -2.10
N THR A 127 17.92 -3.12 -0.83
CA THR A 127 19.23 -2.70 -0.35
C THR A 127 20.16 -3.89 -0.13
N ARG A 128 21.47 -3.65 -0.05
CA ARG A 128 22.44 -4.70 0.29
C ARG A 128 22.12 -5.36 1.63
N THR A 129 21.59 -4.60 2.58
CA THR A 129 21.20 -5.08 3.91
C THR A 129 20.09 -6.13 3.81
N GLU A 130 19.08 -5.94 2.95
CA GLU A 130 18.01 -6.91 2.76
C GLU A 130 18.50 -8.19 2.08
N PHE A 131 19.44 -8.07 1.14
CA PHE A 131 20.12 -9.22 0.55
C PHE A 131 20.96 -9.99 1.57
N ASP A 132 21.64 -9.30 2.48
CA ASP A 132 22.45 -9.93 3.52
C ASP A 132 21.54 -10.64 4.55
N ILE A 133 20.41 -10.05 4.93
CA ILE A 133 19.39 -10.67 5.77
C ILE A 133 18.81 -11.91 5.07
N ALA A 134 18.48 -11.80 3.79
CA ALA A 134 17.96 -12.92 3.01
C ALA A 134 18.99 -14.07 2.91
N ARG A 135 20.27 -13.75 2.70
CA ARG A 135 21.34 -14.74 2.68
C ARG A 135 21.57 -15.40 4.05
N ALA A 136 21.55 -14.61 5.12
CA ALA A 136 21.73 -15.12 6.48
C ALA A 136 20.57 -16.01 6.93
N SER A 137 19.36 -15.68 6.53
CA SER A 137 18.14 -16.42 6.85
C SER A 137 17.92 -17.64 5.93
N GLY A 138 18.49 -17.64 4.73
CA GLY A 138 18.50 -18.74 3.77
C GLY A 138 17.13 -19.38 3.52
N TRP A 139 17.06 -20.70 3.60
CA TRP A 139 15.85 -21.50 3.36
C TRP A 139 14.66 -21.14 4.28
N LYS A 140 14.92 -20.61 5.47
CA LYS A 140 13.87 -20.22 6.42
C LYS A 140 12.95 -19.13 5.86
N ILE A 141 13.48 -18.13 5.15
CA ILE A 141 12.68 -17.08 4.52
C ILE A 141 11.76 -17.68 3.46
N VAL A 142 12.24 -18.63 2.67
CA VAL A 142 11.43 -19.29 1.62
C VAL A 142 10.24 -20.03 2.25
N ILE A 143 10.48 -20.79 3.33
CA ILE A 143 9.40 -21.49 4.04
C ILE A 143 8.39 -20.48 4.59
N VAL A 144 8.83 -19.43 5.25
CA VAL A 144 7.95 -18.39 5.81
C VAL A 144 7.13 -17.72 4.70
N ALA A 145 7.76 -17.36 3.58
CA ALA A 145 7.08 -16.74 2.45
C ALA A 145 5.98 -17.67 1.88
N ILE A 146 6.28 -18.94 1.67
CA ILE A 146 5.32 -19.92 1.19
C ILE A 146 4.18 -20.09 2.21
N CYS A 147 4.49 -20.30 3.48
CA CYS A 147 3.47 -20.44 4.53
C CYS A 147 2.59 -19.19 4.65
N THR A 148 3.17 -18.01 4.55
CA THR A 148 2.42 -16.75 4.60
C THR A 148 1.50 -16.62 3.39
N MET A 149 1.97 -16.93 2.19
CA MET A 149 1.17 -16.87 0.96
C MET A 149 -0.02 -17.83 1.04
N PHE A 150 0.21 -19.11 1.39
CA PHE A 150 -0.85 -20.09 1.54
C PHE A 150 -1.79 -19.76 2.70
N GLY A 151 -1.26 -19.33 3.84
CA GLY A 151 -2.05 -18.94 5.00
C GLY A 151 -2.98 -17.77 4.71
N THR A 152 -2.48 -16.74 4.02
CA THR A 152 -3.29 -15.58 3.62
C THR A 152 -4.38 -15.98 2.62
N TYR A 153 -4.03 -16.79 1.61
CA TYR A 153 -5.00 -17.25 0.62
C TYR A 153 -6.09 -18.13 1.24
N ILE A 154 -5.70 -19.18 1.95
CA ILE A 154 -6.66 -20.11 2.59
C ILE A 154 -7.49 -19.37 3.64
N GLY A 155 -6.85 -18.51 4.45
CA GLY A 155 -7.54 -17.71 5.47
C GLY A 155 -8.60 -16.81 4.86
N SER A 156 -8.30 -16.11 3.78
CA SER A 156 -9.27 -15.23 3.11
C SER A 156 -10.43 -16.01 2.50
N VAL A 157 -10.16 -17.16 1.88
CA VAL A 157 -11.20 -18.03 1.30
C VAL A 157 -12.12 -18.58 2.38
N VAL A 158 -11.56 -19.06 3.48
CA VAL A 158 -12.37 -19.60 4.62
C VAL A 158 -13.26 -18.51 5.21
N ILE A 159 -12.71 -17.31 5.43
CA ILE A 159 -13.49 -16.18 5.97
C ILE A 159 -14.60 -15.78 4.98
N ALA A 160 -14.29 -15.66 3.69
CA ALA A 160 -15.28 -15.33 2.67
C ALA A 160 -16.39 -16.37 2.59
N GLU A 161 -16.06 -17.67 2.56
CA GLU A 161 -17.03 -18.76 2.53
C GLU A 161 -17.92 -18.77 3.78
N LEU A 162 -17.32 -18.58 4.97
CA LEU A 162 -18.06 -18.52 6.21
C LEU A 162 -19.02 -17.34 6.23
N THR A 163 -18.58 -16.17 5.78
CA THR A 163 -19.38 -14.95 5.72
C THR A 163 -20.54 -15.11 4.76
N LEU A 164 -20.30 -15.66 3.56
CA LEU A 164 -21.34 -15.91 2.57
C LEU A 164 -22.38 -16.93 3.05
N ARG A 165 -21.99 -17.96 3.81
CA ARG A 165 -22.92 -18.93 4.39
C ARG A 165 -23.74 -18.39 5.55
N LEU A 166 -23.23 -17.40 6.29
CA LEU A 166 -23.91 -16.81 7.43
C LEU A 166 -24.84 -15.65 7.05
N PHE A 167 -24.50 -14.92 6.00
CA PHE A 167 -25.16 -13.65 5.62
C PHE A 167 -25.67 -13.63 4.18
N GLY A 168 -25.41 -14.66 3.37
CA GLY A 168 -25.80 -14.75 1.94
C GLY A 168 -27.06 -15.56 1.65
#